data_898001bc95d5674dd003f90229827609
#
_entry.id   898001bc95d5674dd003f90229827609
#
_cell.length_a   1.000
_cell.length_b   1.000
_cell.length_c   1.000
_cell.angle_alpha   90.00
_cell.angle_beta   90.00
_cell.angle_gamma   90.00
#
_symmetry.space_group_name_H-M   'P 1'
#
loop_
_entity.id
_entity.type
_entity.pdbx_description
1 polymer ?
#
loop_
_entity_poly.entity_id
_entity_poly.type
_entity_poly.pdbx_seq_one_letter_code
_entity_poly.pdbx_strand_id
1 'polypeptide(L)'
;MTKSEKFGFDVEIVTSRARIAAQHADLKWFGPLGAGLLLIAATGIVVLVPRRTARNPMAEIEHALEAGEFVPYYQPIVDIRTGRLCGAEVLVRWRKPDGTLVLPGAFIPLMESSDLIHTLTRNLMQKVCDEAGPSISRRSDLRIAFNFAGKLFSEPTIVKDVRNIFANSPIKFSQVVLEVTERDPIVNFTKTRQTIAALQDLGVRIAIDDVGTGHSGLSYMLKLGVDIIKIDKIFVDAIGTDRNSTTIVETLVDLARNMRMDVVAVENFEQVMHLRALGVRLAQGYVFAPPLPGSSFLQLVEAIDPLQPAGTDATERIRASA
;
A
#
# COMPACT_ATOMS: atom_id res chain seq x y z
N MET A 1 22.23 -49.48 51.40
CA MET A 1 22.76 -50.80 51.61
C MET A 1 23.22 -51.40 50.29
N THR A 2 24.49 -51.64 50.13
CA THR A 2 25.03 -52.33 48.96
C THR A 2 25.59 -53.67 49.41
N LYS A 3 25.03 -54.77 48.92
CA LYS A 3 25.37 -56.14 49.28
C LYS A 3 26.47 -56.61 48.34
N SER A 4 27.58 -57.10 48.91
CA SER A 4 28.64 -57.70 48.14
C SER A 4 28.45 -59.24 48.13
N GLU A 5 28.08 -59.78 46.96
CA GLU A 5 27.87 -61.22 46.78
C GLU A 5 29.16 -62.06 46.90
N LYS A 6 30.34 -61.43 46.86
CA LYS A 6 31.63 -62.12 46.78
C LYS A 6 32.28 -62.35 48.14
N PHE A 7 31.87 -61.63 49.19
CA PHE A 7 32.58 -61.68 50.51
C PHE A 7 31.68 -61.82 51.74
N GLY A 8 30.37 -61.98 51.61
CA GLY A 8 29.43 -62.32 52.68
C GLY A 8 29.26 -61.33 53.82
N PHE A 9 29.62 -60.06 53.61
CA PHE A 9 29.38 -58.98 54.59
C PHE A 9 28.63 -57.82 54.01
N ASP A 10 27.79 -57.23 54.83
CA ASP A 10 27.02 -56.01 54.48
C ASP A 10 27.81 -54.79 54.96
N VAL A 11 27.99 -53.78 54.02
CA VAL A 11 28.61 -52.51 54.37
C VAL A 11 27.48 -51.46 54.49
N GLU A 12 27.32 -51.00 55.73
CA GLU A 12 26.40 -49.87 55.98
C GLU A 12 27.24 -48.59 56.21
N ILE A 13 27.09 -47.66 55.31
CA ILE A 13 27.71 -46.32 55.44
C ILE A 13 26.74 -45.41 56.17
N VAL A 14 26.98 -45.23 57.48
CA VAL A 14 26.20 -44.28 58.30
C VAL A 14 26.87 -42.91 58.26
N THR A 15 26.27 -41.97 57.50
CA THR A 15 26.76 -40.59 57.50
C THR A 15 25.85 -39.74 58.38
N SER A 16 26.38 -39.07 59.41
CA SER A 16 25.55 -38.22 60.26
C SER A 16 25.00 -36.98 59.47
N ARG A 17 23.76 -36.62 59.71
CA ARG A 17 23.16 -35.42 59.17
C ARG A 17 23.98 -34.14 59.41
N ALA A 18 24.69 -34.09 60.55
CA ALA A 18 25.57 -32.97 60.89
C ALA A 18 26.78 -32.84 59.93
N ARG A 19 27.33 -33.96 59.45
CA ARG A 19 28.45 -33.99 58.50
C ARG A 19 28.02 -33.52 57.10
N ILE A 20 26.85 -33.96 56.68
CA ILE A 20 26.25 -33.49 55.37
C ILE A 20 25.92 -32.01 55.44
N ALA A 21 25.37 -31.52 56.55
CA ALA A 21 25.06 -30.13 56.78
C ALA A 21 26.31 -29.23 56.84
N ALA A 22 27.42 -29.74 57.42
CA ALA A 22 28.71 -29.03 57.48
C ALA A 22 29.38 -28.93 56.08
N GLN A 23 29.25 -29.95 55.24
CA GLN A 23 29.80 -29.99 53.90
C GLN A 23 29.11 -29.05 52.94
N HIS A 24 27.86 -28.63 53.24
CA HIS A 24 27.06 -27.73 52.46
C HIS A 24 26.73 -26.40 53.17
N ALA A 25 27.52 -26.08 54.23
CA ALA A 25 27.30 -24.84 54.99
C ALA A 25 27.38 -23.58 54.10
N ASP A 26 28.25 -23.59 53.11
CA ASP A 26 28.43 -22.48 52.17
C ASP A 26 27.22 -22.29 51.23
N LEU A 27 26.48 -23.37 50.94
CA LEU A 27 25.29 -23.31 50.09
C LEU A 27 24.16 -22.47 50.70
N LYS A 28 24.12 -22.37 52.06
CA LYS A 28 23.15 -21.56 52.78
C LYS A 28 23.34 -20.05 52.54
N TRP A 29 24.55 -19.64 52.20
CA TRP A 29 24.87 -18.24 51.89
C TRP A 29 24.82 -17.93 50.40
N PHE A 30 25.22 -18.88 49.55
CA PHE A 30 25.18 -18.69 48.09
C PHE A 30 23.76 -18.71 47.52
N GLY A 31 22.81 -19.43 48.13
CA GLY A 31 21.42 -19.47 47.71
C GLY A 31 20.72 -18.10 47.79
N PRO A 32 20.68 -17.45 48.96
CA PRO A 32 20.07 -16.12 49.10
C PRO A 32 20.80 -15.02 48.30
N LEU A 33 22.15 -15.07 48.23
CA LEU A 33 22.94 -14.13 47.42
C LEU A 33 22.63 -14.25 45.91
N GLY A 34 22.58 -15.48 45.40
CA GLY A 34 22.21 -15.74 44.00
C GLY A 34 20.76 -15.30 43.68
N ALA A 35 19.82 -15.60 44.59
CA ALA A 35 18.44 -15.16 44.46
C ALA A 35 18.32 -13.62 44.49
N GLY A 36 19.07 -12.95 45.37
CA GLY A 36 19.12 -11.50 45.46
C GLY A 36 19.66 -10.85 44.19
N LEU A 37 20.75 -11.38 43.62
CA LEU A 37 21.33 -10.92 42.35
C LEU A 37 20.37 -11.10 41.16
N LEU A 38 19.68 -12.23 41.09
CA LEU A 38 18.66 -12.47 40.09
C LEU A 38 17.47 -11.49 40.19
N LEU A 39 17.06 -11.20 41.43
CA LEU A 39 15.98 -10.25 41.67
C LEU A 39 16.39 -8.83 41.29
N ILE A 40 17.61 -8.42 41.59
CA ILE A 40 18.17 -7.13 41.19
C ILE A 40 18.31 -7.06 39.66
N ALA A 41 18.80 -8.11 39.00
CA ALA A 41 18.90 -8.17 37.56
C ALA A 41 17.51 -8.13 36.90
N ALA A 42 16.53 -8.87 37.39
CA ALA A 42 15.16 -8.86 36.89
C ALA A 42 14.50 -7.49 37.09
N THR A 43 14.70 -6.87 38.25
CA THR A 43 14.20 -5.51 38.52
C THR A 43 14.90 -4.49 37.63
N GLY A 44 16.22 -4.59 37.42
CA GLY A 44 16.99 -3.77 36.50
C GLY A 44 16.49 -3.91 35.06
N ILE A 45 16.21 -5.12 34.59
CA ILE A 45 15.62 -5.37 33.27
C ILE A 45 14.24 -4.72 33.18
N VAL A 46 13.37 -4.84 34.18
CA VAL A 46 12.02 -4.24 34.19
C VAL A 46 12.06 -2.72 34.22
N VAL A 47 13.07 -2.11 34.88
CA VAL A 47 13.22 -0.66 35.00
C VAL A 47 13.99 -0.05 33.82
N LEU A 48 15.03 -0.74 33.33
CA LEU A 48 15.93 -0.24 32.26
C LEU A 48 15.47 -0.63 30.85
N VAL A 49 14.75 -1.75 30.69
CA VAL A 49 14.05 -1.99 29.44
C VAL A 49 12.93 -0.96 29.38
N PRO A 50 13.05 0.07 28.49
CA PRO A 50 11.97 1.01 28.34
C PRO A 50 10.72 0.18 28.10
N ARG A 51 9.75 0.29 29.00
CA ARG A 51 8.41 -0.20 28.71
C ARG A 51 8.08 0.44 27.38
N ARG A 52 8.21 -0.30 26.28
CA ARG A 52 7.48 0.00 25.08
C ARG A 52 6.04 0.00 25.58
N THR A 53 5.60 1.15 26.07
CA THR A 53 4.20 1.42 26.29
C THR A 53 3.57 0.85 25.04
N ALA A 54 2.68 -0.10 25.19
CA ALA A 54 1.89 -0.60 24.09
C ALA A 54 1.23 0.65 23.54
N ARG A 55 1.93 1.33 22.58
CA ARG A 55 1.41 2.51 21.91
C ARG A 55 0.15 1.99 21.27
N ASN A 56 -0.99 2.51 21.69
CA ASN A 56 -2.22 2.23 21.00
C ASN A 56 -1.98 2.57 19.52
N PRO A 57 -1.91 1.58 18.61
CA PRO A 57 -1.53 1.85 17.22
C PRO A 57 -2.46 2.88 16.59
N MET A 58 -3.71 2.94 17.07
CA MET A 58 -4.69 3.89 16.59
C MET A 58 -4.35 5.32 17.01
N ALA A 59 -3.95 5.54 18.26
CA ALA A 59 -3.53 6.85 18.74
C ALA A 59 -2.25 7.35 18.03
N GLU A 60 -1.33 6.44 17.66
CA GLU A 60 -0.15 6.79 16.87
C GLU A 60 -0.56 7.24 15.45
N ILE A 61 -1.52 6.55 14.84
CA ILE A 61 -2.06 6.89 13.51
C ILE A 61 -2.80 8.23 13.55
N GLU A 62 -3.64 8.47 14.57
CA GLU A 62 -4.36 9.74 14.75
C GLU A 62 -3.39 10.93 14.86
N HIS A 63 -2.37 10.79 15.70
CA HIS A 63 -1.35 11.82 15.85
C HIS A 63 -0.56 12.04 14.53
N ALA A 64 -0.20 10.97 13.84
CA ALA A 64 0.49 11.06 12.55
C ALA A 64 -0.38 11.74 11.48
N LEU A 65 -1.70 11.51 11.52
CA LEU A 65 -2.65 12.16 10.61
C LEU A 65 -2.72 13.67 10.86
N GLU A 66 -2.80 14.08 12.12
CA GLU A 66 -2.79 15.49 12.54
C GLU A 66 -1.44 16.16 12.22
N ALA A 67 -0.32 15.46 12.43
CA ALA A 67 1.02 15.93 12.10
C ALA A 67 1.31 15.97 10.59
N GLY A 68 0.41 15.45 9.76
CA GLY A 68 0.58 15.45 8.30
C GLY A 68 1.66 14.49 7.79
N GLU A 69 1.96 13.43 8.52
CA GLU A 69 3.00 12.45 8.20
C GLU A 69 2.62 11.52 7.02
N PHE A 70 1.33 11.46 6.64
CA PHE A 70 0.89 10.73 5.45
C PHE A 70 1.11 11.56 4.20
N VAL A 71 1.91 11.03 3.28
CA VAL A 71 2.36 11.73 2.07
C VAL A 71 2.04 10.94 0.81
N PRO A 72 1.72 11.61 -0.32
CA PRO A 72 1.51 10.94 -1.59
C PRO A 72 2.84 10.48 -2.20
N TYR A 73 2.81 9.30 -2.78
CA TYR A 73 3.76 8.80 -3.77
C TYR A 73 2.98 8.53 -5.04
N TYR A 74 3.64 8.64 -6.18
CA TYR A 74 2.99 8.56 -7.49
C TYR A 74 3.58 7.42 -8.28
N GLN A 75 2.78 6.44 -8.66
CA GLN A 75 3.22 5.37 -9.56
C GLN A 75 2.77 5.70 -10.98
N PRO A 76 3.72 5.89 -11.93
CA PRO A 76 3.37 6.27 -13.29
C PRO A 76 2.52 5.23 -14.01
N ILE A 77 1.53 5.73 -14.76
CA ILE A 77 0.72 4.96 -15.71
C ILE A 77 1.12 5.42 -17.11
N VAL A 78 1.51 4.48 -17.95
CA VAL A 78 2.04 4.78 -19.28
C VAL A 78 1.20 4.14 -20.39
N ASP A 79 1.19 4.75 -21.55
CA ASP A 79 0.71 4.12 -22.80
C ASP A 79 1.83 3.19 -23.29
N ILE A 80 1.60 1.89 -23.23
CA ILE A 80 2.63 0.88 -23.57
C ILE A 80 2.99 0.84 -25.07
N ARG A 81 2.22 1.46 -25.94
CA ARG A 81 2.51 1.54 -27.36
C ARG A 81 3.46 2.69 -27.68
N THR A 82 3.34 3.81 -26.96
CA THR A 82 4.05 5.06 -27.25
C THR A 82 5.10 5.42 -26.20
N GLY A 83 5.05 4.79 -25.03
CA GLY A 83 5.89 5.15 -23.86
C GLY A 83 5.45 6.47 -23.18
N ARG A 84 4.35 7.07 -23.59
CA ARG A 84 3.87 8.36 -23.04
C ARG A 84 3.31 8.17 -21.64
N LEU A 85 3.63 9.12 -20.75
CA LEU A 85 2.99 9.23 -19.44
C LEU A 85 1.52 9.64 -19.63
N CYS A 86 0.60 8.85 -19.09
CA CYS A 86 -0.85 9.07 -19.16
C CYS A 86 -1.46 9.43 -17.79
N GLY A 87 -0.73 9.22 -16.72
CA GLY A 87 -1.20 9.52 -15.38
C GLY A 87 -0.33 8.91 -14.30
N ALA A 88 -0.85 8.90 -13.09
CA ALA A 88 -0.26 8.18 -11.97
C ALA A 88 -1.31 7.74 -10.96
N GLU A 89 -1.05 6.63 -10.31
CA GLU A 89 -1.77 6.20 -9.11
C GLU A 89 -1.11 6.81 -7.88
N VAL A 90 -1.92 7.38 -7.00
CA VAL A 90 -1.49 7.96 -5.72
C VAL A 90 -1.47 6.89 -4.66
N LEU A 91 -0.29 6.56 -4.21
CA LEU A 91 -0.04 5.57 -3.18
C LEU A 91 0.41 6.24 -1.90
N VAL A 92 -0.41 6.22 -0.87
CA VAL A 92 -0.06 6.82 0.42
C VAL A 92 1.15 6.14 1.04
N ARG A 93 2.03 6.93 1.67
CA ARG A 93 3.13 6.47 2.52
C ARG A 93 3.05 7.19 3.85
N TRP A 94 3.29 6.49 4.94
CA TRP A 94 3.46 7.13 6.23
C TRP A 94 4.95 7.41 6.45
N ARG A 95 5.33 8.67 6.36
CA ARG A 95 6.69 9.15 6.56
C ARG A 95 6.85 9.65 7.99
N LYS A 96 7.48 8.84 8.83
CA LYS A 96 7.75 9.19 10.22
C LYS A 96 8.77 10.32 10.35
N PRO A 97 8.83 11.02 11.51
CA PRO A 97 9.78 12.11 11.74
C PRO A 97 11.25 11.72 11.59
N ASP A 98 11.58 10.44 11.83
CA ASP A 98 12.93 9.89 11.65
C ASP A 98 13.27 9.56 10.18
N GLY A 99 12.37 9.84 9.24
CA GLY A 99 12.52 9.55 7.82
C GLY A 99 12.08 8.14 7.41
N THR A 100 11.71 7.27 8.34
CA THR A 100 11.22 5.92 8.05
C THR A 100 9.93 5.99 7.23
N LEU A 101 9.87 5.22 6.14
CA LEU A 101 8.65 5.05 5.33
C LEU A 101 7.94 3.77 5.70
N VAL A 102 6.69 3.89 6.15
CA VAL A 102 5.81 2.77 6.44
C VAL A 102 4.84 2.58 5.28
N LEU A 103 4.72 1.33 4.81
CA LEU A 103 3.88 0.97 3.68
C LEU A 103 2.39 0.83 4.08
N PRO A 104 1.45 1.03 3.15
CA PRO A 104 0.00 1.05 3.40
C PRO A 104 -0.53 -0.19 4.14
N GLY A 105 -0.04 -1.38 3.81
CA GLY A 105 -0.46 -2.64 4.44
C GLY A 105 -0.32 -2.68 5.97
N ALA A 106 0.54 -1.83 6.55
CA ALA A 106 0.74 -1.78 7.99
C ALA A 106 -0.28 -0.89 8.73
N PHE A 107 -0.96 0.04 8.07
CA PHE A 107 -1.85 1.01 8.73
C PHE A 107 -3.24 1.14 8.09
N ILE A 108 -3.39 0.91 6.78
CA ILE A 108 -4.69 1.02 6.08
C ILE A 108 -5.76 0.13 6.73
N PRO A 109 -5.51 -1.17 7.05
CA PRO A 109 -6.54 -2.01 7.68
C PRO A 109 -7.04 -1.46 9.02
N LEU A 110 -6.16 -0.81 9.80
CA LEU A 110 -6.54 -0.16 11.06
C LEU A 110 -7.40 1.09 10.81
N MET A 111 -7.06 1.89 9.80
CA MET A 111 -7.81 3.10 9.44
C MET A 111 -9.17 2.77 8.82
N GLU A 112 -9.29 1.68 8.07
CA GLU A 112 -10.55 1.20 7.52
C GLU A 112 -11.52 0.70 8.59
N SER A 113 -11.00 0.15 9.68
CA SER A 113 -11.81 -0.25 10.84
C SER A 113 -12.34 0.94 11.65
N SER A 114 -11.94 2.16 11.29
CA SER A 114 -12.31 3.42 11.94
C SER A 114 -12.73 4.45 10.88
N ASP A 115 -13.14 5.64 11.34
CA ASP A 115 -13.49 6.76 10.44
C ASP A 115 -12.25 7.52 9.94
N LEU A 116 -11.04 7.13 10.35
CA LEU A 116 -9.79 7.80 9.98
C LEU A 116 -9.48 7.66 8.49
N ILE A 117 -9.95 6.60 7.85
CA ILE A 117 -9.75 6.42 6.40
C ILE A 117 -10.39 7.53 5.58
N HIS A 118 -11.54 8.06 5.99
CA HIS A 118 -12.18 9.20 5.34
C HIS A 118 -11.30 10.46 5.43
N THR A 119 -10.81 10.75 6.63
CA THR A 119 -9.92 11.90 6.86
C THR A 119 -8.60 11.74 6.12
N LEU A 120 -8.00 10.55 6.11
CA LEU A 120 -6.79 10.26 5.33
C LEU A 120 -7.02 10.53 3.84
N THR A 121 -8.10 10.00 3.28
CA THR A 121 -8.41 10.14 1.85
C THR A 121 -8.57 11.61 1.45
N ARG A 122 -9.31 12.40 2.24
CA ARG A 122 -9.47 13.85 2.03
C ARG A 122 -8.13 14.59 2.09
N ASN A 123 -7.34 14.33 3.13
CA ASN A 123 -6.04 14.99 3.31
C ASN A 123 -5.08 14.62 2.17
N LEU A 124 -5.12 13.37 1.70
CA LEU A 124 -4.29 12.92 0.58
C LEU A 124 -4.69 13.64 -0.72
N MET A 125 -5.99 13.72 -1.05
CA MET A 125 -6.48 14.46 -2.21
C MET A 125 -6.05 15.92 -2.15
N GLN A 126 -6.20 16.58 -1.00
CA GLN A 126 -5.79 17.98 -0.83
C GLN A 126 -4.29 18.15 -1.05
N LYS A 127 -3.45 17.30 -0.44
CA LYS A 127 -2.00 17.35 -0.65
C LYS A 127 -1.59 17.18 -2.10
N VAL A 128 -2.25 16.28 -2.83
CA VAL A 128 -2.00 16.10 -4.27
C VAL A 128 -2.38 17.35 -5.05
N CYS A 129 -3.50 17.99 -4.73
CA CYS A 129 -3.90 19.25 -5.35
C CYS A 129 -2.87 20.36 -5.12
N ASP A 130 -2.36 20.46 -3.90
CA ASP A 130 -1.38 21.49 -3.50
C ASP A 130 0.00 21.23 -4.13
N GLU A 131 0.46 19.97 -4.13
CA GLU A 131 1.80 19.58 -4.58
C GLU A 131 1.90 19.47 -6.11
N ALA A 132 0.97 18.75 -6.74
CA ALA A 132 1.06 18.36 -8.14
C ALA A 132 0.03 19.07 -9.04
N GLY A 133 -0.95 19.74 -8.46
CA GLY A 133 -2.02 20.40 -9.20
C GLY A 133 -1.55 21.33 -10.32
N PRO A 134 -0.60 22.25 -10.10
CA PRO A 134 -0.12 23.16 -11.15
C PRO A 134 0.50 22.44 -12.35
N SER A 135 1.22 21.33 -12.13
CA SER A 135 1.86 20.57 -13.21
C SER A 135 0.86 19.68 -13.95
N ILE A 136 -0.05 19.03 -13.22
CA ILE A 136 -1.08 18.15 -13.79
C ILE A 136 -2.09 18.96 -14.63
N SER A 137 -2.49 20.14 -14.17
CA SER A 137 -3.50 20.96 -14.86
C SER A 137 -3.05 21.42 -16.24
N ARG A 138 -1.74 21.59 -16.47
CA ARG A 138 -1.17 21.93 -17.77
C ARG A 138 -1.24 20.78 -18.78
N ARG A 139 -1.39 19.56 -18.29
CA ARG A 139 -1.43 18.32 -19.05
C ARG A 139 -2.82 17.70 -18.96
N SER A 140 -3.76 18.16 -19.79
CA SER A 140 -5.15 17.66 -19.76
C SER A 140 -5.29 16.18 -20.11
N ASP A 141 -4.23 15.57 -20.65
CA ASP A 141 -4.11 14.14 -20.94
C ASP A 141 -3.70 13.29 -19.75
N LEU A 142 -3.17 13.91 -18.66
CA LEU A 142 -2.80 13.19 -17.45
C LEU A 142 -3.98 12.99 -16.51
N ARG A 143 -4.05 11.79 -15.93
CA ARG A 143 -5.04 11.43 -14.92
C ARG A 143 -4.35 11.04 -13.62
N ILE A 144 -4.99 11.36 -12.51
CA ILE A 144 -4.53 11.01 -11.18
C ILE A 144 -5.56 10.11 -10.52
N ALA A 145 -5.12 8.93 -10.13
CA ALA A 145 -5.95 7.91 -9.53
C ALA A 145 -5.73 7.84 -8.01
N PHE A 146 -6.82 7.73 -7.26
CA PHE A 146 -6.82 7.63 -5.81
C PHE A 146 -7.53 6.36 -5.37
N ASN A 147 -6.88 5.59 -4.49
CA ASN A 147 -7.47 4.44 -3.84
C ASN A 147 -8.53 4.85 -2.82
N PHE A 148 -9.71 4.26 -2.92
CA PHE A 148 -10.86 4.52 -2.08
C PHE A 148 -11.34 3.23 -1.43
N ALA A 149 -11.54 3.25 -0.10
CA ALA A 149 -12.20 2.14 0.57
C ALA A 149 -13.66 2.04 0.11
N GLY A 150 -14.14 0.83 -0.22
CA GLY A 150 -15.48 0.61 -0.75
C GLY A 150 -16.61 1.18 0.10
N LYS A 151 -16.42 1.23 1.43
CA LYS A 151 -17.40 1.83 2.35
C LYS A 151 -17.66 3.31 2.06
N LEU A 152 -16.67 4.07 1.58
CA LEU A 152 -16.80 5.50 1.28
C LEU A 152 -17.80 5.77 0.15
N PHE A 153 -17.94 4.86 -0.81
CA PHE A 153 -18.94 4.99 -1.86
C PHE A 153 -20.39 4.83 -1.37
N SER A 154 -20.58 4.29 -0.17
CA SER A 154 -21.88 4.25 0.48
C SER A 154 -22.23 5.52 1.26
N GLU A 155 -21.30 6.47 1.34
CA GLU A 155 -21.44 7.73 2.07
C GLU A 155 -21.68 8.91 1.10
N PRO A 156 -22.85 9.58 1.17
CA PRO A 156 -23.13 10.73 0.29
C PRO A 156 -22.18 11.91 0.47
N THR A 157 -21.48 11.97 1.60
CA THR A 157 -20.50 13.02 1.94
C THR A 157 -19.32 13.03 0.98
N ILE A 158 -18.93 11.87 0.44
CA ILE A 158 -17.78 11.76 -0.46
C ILE A 158 -17.92 12.58 -1.75
N VAL A 159 -19.13 12.69 -2.30
CA VAL A 159 -19.41 13.52 -3.49
C VAL A 159 -19.15 14.99 -3.18
N LYS A 160 -19.54 15.44 -1.97
CA LYS A 160 -19.29 16.82 -1.52
C LYS A 160 -17.81 17.08 -1.32
N ASP A 161 -17.10 16.14 -0.72
CA ASP A 161 -15.66 16.26 -0.46
C ASP A 161 -14.88 16.33 -1.77
N VAL A 162 -15.12 15.43 -2.70
CA VAL A 162 -14.50 15.44 -4.03
C VAL A 162 -14.81 16.74 -4.75
N ARG A 163 -16.08 17.18 -4.73
CA ARG A 163 -16.48 18.45 -5.35
C ARG A 163 -15.73 19.63 -4.73
N ASN A 164 -15.71 19.74 -3.41
CA ASN A 164 -15.10 20.89 -2.72
C ASN A 164 -13.58 20.95 -2.92
N ILE A 165 -12.90 19.81 -2.89
CA ILE A 165 -11.45 19.76 -3.07
C ILE A 165 -11.07 20.13 -4.50
N PHE A 166 -11.68 19.49 -5.50
CA PHE A 166 -11.28 19.68 -6.89
C PHE A 166 -11.88 20.92 -7.55
N ALA A 167 -13.03 21.45 -7.10
CA ALA A 167 -13.55 22.74 -7.57
C ALA A 167 -12.63 23.91 -7.24
N ASN A 168 -11.85 23.80 -6.16
CA ASN A 168 -10.88 24.81 -5.72
C ASN A 168 -9.43 24.46 -6.12
N SER A 169 -9.24 23.44 -6.95
CA SER A 169 -7.95 22.95 -7.43
C SER A 169 -7.78 23.24 -8.93
N PRO A 170 -6.55 23.41 -9.42
CA PRO A 170 -6.29 23.47 -10.86
C PRO A 170 -6.53 22.13 -11.58
N ILE A 171 -6.59 21.00 -10.86
CA ILE A 171 -6.90 19.67 -11.43
C ILE A 171 -8.38 19.62 -11.81
N LYS A 172 -8.68 19.28 -13.06
CA LYS A 172 -10.06 19.12 -13.54
C LYS A 172 -10.64 17.79 -13.07
N PHE A 173 -11.96 17.74 -12.84
CA PHE A 173 -12.64 16.49 -12.49
C PHE A 173 -12.37 15.35 -13.50
N SER A 174 -12.26 15.68 -14.79
CA SER A 174 -11.95 14.70 -15.85
C SER A 174 -10.53 14.09 -15.75
N GLN A 175 -9.67 14.67 -14.92
CA GLN A 175 -8.33 14.15 -14.62
C GLN A 175 -8.30 13.29 -13.36
N VAL A 176 -9.42 13.18 -12.63
CA VAL A 176 -9.52 12.41 -11.39
C VAL A 176 -10.10 11.04 -11.68
N VAL A 177 -9.45 10.02 -11.14
CA VAL A 177 -9.91 8.63 -11.12
C VAL A 177 -10.01 8.18 -9.67
N LEU A 178 -11.12 7.57 -9.29
CA LEU A 178 -11.29 6.94 -7.98
C LEU A 178 -11.31 5.42 -8.17
N GLU A 179 -10.42 4.73 -7.47
CA GLU A 179 -10.23 3.29 -7.57
C GLU A 179 -10.84 2.58 -6.35
N VAL A 180 -11.58 1.52 -6.57
CA VAL A 180 -12.12 0.64 -5.54
C VAL A 180 -11.68 -0.78 -5.83
N THR A 181 -11.25 -1.51 -4.81
CA THR A 181 -10.81 -2.90 -5.01
C THR A 181 -12.00 -3.83 -5.16
N GLU A 182 -11.85 -4.92 -5.95
CA GLU A 182 -12.89 -5.94 -6.10
C GLU A 182 -13.24 -6.61 -4.75
N ARG A 183 -12.29 -6.63 -3.82
CA ARG A 183 -12.43 -7.30 -2.50
C ARG A 183 -13.22 -6.46 -1.49
N ASP A 184 -13.40 -5.18 -1.76
CA ASP A 184 -14.10 -4.29 -0.83
C ASP A 184 -15.59 -4.63 -0.75
N PRO A 185 -16.12 -4.92 0.44
CA PRO A 185 -17.51 -5.22 0.60
C PRO A 185 -18.37 -3.99 0.32
N ILE A 186 -19.17 -4.03 -0.74
CA ILE A 186 -20.16 -2.99 -0.99
C ILE A 186 -21.41 -3.30 -0.15
N VAL A 187 -21.57 -2.57 0.94
CA VAL A 187 -22.64 -2.77 1.91
C VAL A 187 -24.02 -2.43 1.33
N ASN A 188 -24.09 -1.39 0.48
CA ASN A 188 -25.35 -0.95 -0.12
C ASN A 188 -25.17 -0.64 -1.61
N PHE A 189 -25.49 -1.61 -2.43
CA PHE A 189 -25.32 -1.50 -3.88
C PHE A 189 -26.04 -0.29 -4.51
N THR A 190 -27.28 -0.03 -4.11
CA THR A 190 -28.05 1.09 -4.67
C THR A 190 -27.43 2.44 -4.33
N LYS A 191 -27.03 2.65 -3.08
CA LYS A 191 -26.36 3.89 -2.68
C LYS A 191 -25.01 4.04 -3.36
N THR A 192 -24.20 2.98 -3.41
CA THR A 192 -22.89 2.99 -4.08
C THR A 192 -23.04 3.38 -5.54
N ARG A 193 -24.01 2.79 -6.27
CA ARG A 193 -24.28 3.15 -7.66
C ARG A 193 -24.72 4.62 -7.83
N GLN A 194 -25.55 5.12 -6.92
CA GLN A 194 -25.98 6.53 -6.93
C GLN A 194 -24.79 7.47 -6.68
N THR A 195 -23.91 7.13 -5.75
CA THR A 195 -22.68 7.87 -5.47
C THR A 195 -21.74 7.86 -6.67
N ILE A 196 -21.53 6.71 -7.29
CA ILE A 196 -20.72 6.57 -8.52
C ILE A 196 -21.29 7.44 -9.64
N ALA A 197 -22.58 7.36 -9.91
CA ALA A 197 -23.23 8.20 -10.93
C ALA A 197 -23.04 9.69 -10.63
N ALA A 198 -23.23 10.13 -9.40
CA ALA A 198 -23.03 11.52 -9.01
C ALA A 198 -21.57 12.00 -9.14
N LEU A 199 -20.58 11.13 -8.95
CA LEU A 199 -19.17 11.42 -9.20
C LEU A 199 -18.87 11.50 -10.69
N GLN A 200 -19.45 10.60 -11.50
CA GLN A 200 -19.34 10.60 -12.95
C GLN A 200 -20.01 11.84 -13.57
N ASP A 201 -21.12 12.32 -13.02
CA ASP A 201 -21.77 13.58 -13.44
C ASP A 201 -20.88 14.81 -13.20
N LEU A 202 -19.94 14.75 -12.24
CA LEU A 202 -18.90 15.76 -12.06
C LEU A 202 -17.78 15.66 -13.11
N GLY A 203 -17.68 14.53 -13.82
CA GLY A 203 -16.61 14.22 -14.75
C GLY A 203 -15.51 13.30 -14.18
N VAL A 204 -15.63 12.86 -12.93
CA VAL A 204 -14.71 11.89 -12.30
C VAL A 204 -14.92 10.52 -12.91
N ARG A 205 -13.84 9.76 -13.09
CA ARG A 205 -13.91 8.38 -13.57
C ARG A 205 -13.74 7.39 -12.41
N ILE A 206 -14.38 6.25 -12.52
CA ILE A 206 -14.33 5.18 -11.51
C ILE A 206 -13.61 3.96 -12.09
N ALA A 207 -12.63 3.46 -11.35
CA ALA A 207 -11.90 2.25 -11.68
C ALA A 207 -12.20 1.14 -10.66
N ILE A 208 -12.26 -0.10 -11.13
CA ILE A 208 -12.17 -1.28 -10.26
C ILE A 208 -10.77 -1.84 -10.35
N ASP A 209 -10.16 -2.03 -9.18
CA ASP A 209 -8.83 -2.58 -9.02
C ASP A 209 -8.83 -4.05 -8.60
N ASP A 210 -7.71 -4.75 -8.81
CA ASP A 210 -7.47 -6.16 -8.47
C ASP A 210 -8.49 -7.13 -9.10
N VAL A 211 -8.96 -6.83 -10.31
CA VAL A 211 -10.01 -7.61 -10.97
C VAL A 211 -9.55 -9.04 -11.26
N GLY A 212 -10.40 -10.00 -10.86
CA GLY A 212 -10.19 -11.44 -11.03
C GLY A 212 -9.77 -12.16 -9.76
N THR A 213 -9.44 -11.46 -8.68
CA THR A 213 -9.02 -12.06 -7.40
C THR A 213 -10.13 -12.20 -6.36
N GLY A 214 -11.28 -11.58 -6.60
CA GLY A 214 -12.39 -11.50 -5.66
C GLY A 214 -13.52 -12.49 -5.93
N HIS A 215 -14.44 -12.57 -4.96
CA HIS A 215 -15.62 -13.41 -5.01
C HIS A 215 -16.85 -12.69 -5.60
N SER A 216 -16.75 -11.40 -5.85
CA SER A 216 -17.89 -10.55 -6.19
C SER A 216 -18.34 -10.64 -7.65
N GLY A 217 -17.68 -11.42 -8.44
CA GLY A 217 -18.07 -11.75 -9.80
C GLY A 217 -18.18 -10.54 -10.74
N LEU A 218 -17.72 -10.71 -11.94
CA LEU A 218 -17.72 -9.76 -13.04
C LEU A 218 -19.07 -9.07 -13.26
N SER A 219 -20.20 -9.80 -13.04
CA SER A 219 -21.56 -9.26 -13.17
C SER A 219 -21.89 -8.15 -12.17
N TYR A 220 -21.22 -8.14 -11.02
CA TYR A 220 -21.40 -7.13 -10.00
C TYR A 220 -20.72 -5.81 -10.40
N MET A 221 -19.50 -5.90 -10.92
CA MET A 221 -18.76 -4.77 -11.46
C MET A 221 -19.50 -4.07 -12.60
N LEU A 222 -20.06 -4.85 -13.51
CA LEU A 222 -20.84 -4.36 -14.64
C LEU A 222 -22.06 -3.54 -14.20
N LYS A 223 -22.70 -3.95 -13.11
CA LYS A 223 -23.87 -3.25 -12.57
C LYS A 223 -23.51 -1.93 -11.88
N LEU A 224 -22.27 -1.74 -11.44
CA LEU A 224 -21.82 -0.50 -10.82
C LEU A 224 -21.63 0.63 -11.84
N GLY A 225 -21.41 0.32 -13.13
CA GLY A 225 -21.22 1.31 -14.17
C GLY A 225 -19.85 2.00 -14.12
N VAL A 226 -18.80 1.21 -13.91
CA VAL A 226 -17.41 1.73 -13.84
C VAL A 226 -16.84 2.05 -15.22
N ASP A 227 -15.81 2.87 -15.26
CA ASP A 227 -15.18 3.36 -16.48
C ASP A 227 -13.89 2.64 -16.84
N ILE A 228 -13.23 2.04 -15.85
CA ILE A 228 -11.89 1.46 -15.96
C ILE A 228 -11.84 0.13 -15.22
N ILE A 229 -11.14 -0.83 -15.80
CA ILE A 229 -10.77 -2.11 -15.16
C ILE A 229 -9.26 -2.14 -15.03
N LYS A 230 -8.76 -2.40 -13.80
CA LYS A 230 -7.34 -2.71 -13.54
C LYS A 230 -7.21 -4.21 -13.35
N ILE A 231 -6.41 -4.86 -14.20
CA ILE A 231 -6.18 -6.30 -14.13
C ILE A 231 -5.03 -6.55 -13.15
N ASP A 232 -5.29 -7.40 -12.14
CA ASP A 232 -4.30 -7.73 -11.11
C ASP A 232 -3.05 -8.37 -11.72
N LYS A 233 -1.91 -8.02 -11.13
CA LYS A 233 -0.58 -8.51 -11.50
C LYS A 233 -0.50 -10.04 -11.53
N ILE A 234 -1.21 -10.74 -10.65
CA ILE A 234 -1.19 -12.22 -10.58
C ILE A 234 -1.56 -12.85 -11.90
N PHE A 235 -2.59 -12.32 -12.59
CA PHE A 235 -3.01 -12.84 -13.90
C PHE A 235 -2.07 -12.40 -15.01
N VAL A 236 -1.57 -11.18 -14.94
CA VAL A 236 -0.64 -10.64 -15.93
C VAL A 236 0.70 -11.39 -15.89
N ASP A 237 1.25 -11.64 -14.70
CA ASP A 237 2.50 -12.39 -14.53
C ASP A 237 2.42 -13.84 -15.06
N ALA A 238 1.24 -14.42 -15.02
CA ALA A 238 1.01 -15.78 -15.49
C ALA A 238 0.70 -15.91 -17.00
N ILE A 239 0.63 -14.77 -17.73
CA ILE A 239 0.44 -14.79 -19.19
C ILE A 239 1.57 -15.55 -19.86
N GLY A 240 1.19 -16.51 -20.70
CA GLY A 240 2.13 -17.35 -21.44
C GLY A 240 2.68 -18.56 -20.66
N THR A 241 2.54 -18.59 -19.34
CA THR A 241 2.95 -19.72 -18.50
C THR A 241 1.77 -20.53 -17.98
N ASP A 242 0.65 -19.86 -17.69
CA ASP A 242 -0.61 -20.50 -17.32
C ASP A 242 -1.72 -20.14 -18.32
N ARG A 243 -2.30 -21.19 -18.92
CA ARG A 243 -3.36 -21.04 -19.92
C ARG A 243 -4.63 -20.44 -19.34
N ASN A 244 -4.98 -20.77 -18.10
CA ASN A 244 -6.18 -20.27 -17.47
C ASN A 244 -6.08 -18.76 -17.21
N SER A 245 -4.95 -18.31 -16.67
CA SER A 245 -4.67 -16.90 -16.43
C SER A 245 -4.64 -16.10 -17.73
N THR A 246 -4.04 -16.62 -18.77
CA THR A 246 -4.06 -16.02 -20.13
C THR A 246 -5.50 -15.84 -20.61
N THR A 247 -6.34 -16.89 -20.51
CA THR A 247 -7.76 -16.82 -20.90
C THR A 247 -8.56 -15.82 -20.07
N ILE A 248 -8.26 -15.70 -18.78
CA ILE A 248 -8.90 -14.69 -17.90
C ILE A 248 -8.57 -13.28 -18.39
N VAL A 249 -7.30 -12.97 -18.65
CA VAL A 249 -6.89 -11.65 -19.16
C VAL A 249 -7.55 -11.35 -20.51
N GLU A 250 -7.53 -12.28 -21.45
CA GLU A 250 -8.20 -12.12 -22.74
C GLU A 250 -9.70 -11.83 -22.57
N THR A 251 -10.38 -12.58 -21.70
CA THR A 251 -11.81 -12.41 -21.43
C THR A 251 -12.10 -11.03 -20.82
N LEU A 252 -11.27 -10.58 -19.87
CA LEU A 252 -11.43 -9.27 -19.23
C LEU A 252 -11.20 -8.13 -20.23
N VAL A 253 -10.21 -8.25 -21.10
CA VAL A 253 -9.93 -7.25 -22.15
C VAL A 253 -11.08 -7.18 -23.15
N ASP A 254 -11.60 -8.31 -23.61
CA ASP A 254 -12.73 -8.36 -24.53
C ASP A 254 -14.01 -7.79 -23.91
N LEU A 255 -14.26 -8.12 -22.65
CA LEU A 255 -15.37 -7.54 -21.92
C LEU A 255 -15.25 -6.02 -21.79
N ALA A 256 -14.10 -5.51 -21.36
CA ALA A 256 -13.86 -4.08 -21.25
C ALA A 256 -14.10 -3.37 -22.59
N ARG A 257 -13.61 -3.96 -23.70
CA ARG A 257 -13.84 -3.45 -25.06
C ARG A 257 -15.32 -3.37 -25.38
N ASN A 258 -16.07 -4.45 -25.14
CA ASN A 258 -17.50 -4.52 -25.42
C ASN A 258 -18.31 -3.51 -24.58
N MET A 259 -17.84 -3.21 -23.38
CA MET A 259 -18.47 -2.25 -22.48
C MET A 259 -17.91 -0.82 -22.58
N ARG A 260 -16.96 -0.58 -23.49
CA ARG A 260 -16.28 0.70 -23.66
C ARG A 260 -15.55 1.21 -22.41
N MET A 261 -14.98 0.28 -21.65
CA MET A 261 -14.14 0.58 -20.50
C MET A 261 -12.67 0.62 -20.92
N ASP A 262 -11.88 1.47 -20.26
CA ASP A 262 -10.43 1.41 -20.38
C ASP A 262 -9.87 0.24 -19.55
N VAL A 263 -8.73 -0.30 -20.00
CA VAL A 263 -8.01 -1.37 -19.29
C VAL A 263 -6.63 -0.85 -18.89
N VAL A 264 -6.29 -1.04 -17.62
CA VAL A 264 -4.94 -0.83 -17.09
C VAL A 264 -4.41 -2.19 -16.62
N ALA A 265 -3.21 -2.56 -17.02
CA ALA A 265 -2.55 -3.78 -16.57
C ALA A 265 -1.42 -3.44 -15.60
N VAL A 266 -1.22 -4.28 -14.58
CA VAL A 266 -0.10 -4.17 -13.65
C VAL A 266 0.92 -5.26 -13.98
N GLU A 267 2.18 -4.90 -14.43
CA GLU A 267 2.98 -5.87 -15.18
C GLU A 267 4.49 -5.91 -14.97
N ASN A 268 5.07 -6.98 -15.56
CA ASN A 268 6.47 -7.18 -15.83
C ASN A 268 6.77 -7.03 -17.36
N PHE A 269 8.04 -6.88 -17.73
CA PHE A 269 8.47 -6.59 -19.11
C PHE A 269 8.05 -7.66 -20.12
N GLU A 270 8.05 -8.94 -19.74
CA GLU A 270 7.76 -10.05 -20.66
C GLU A 270 6.32 -10.05 -21.16
N GLN A 271 5.37 -9.54 -20.37
CA GLN A 271 3.95 -9.52 -20.68
C GLN A 271 3.51 -8.32 -21.53
N VAL A 272 4.33 -7.25 -21.60
CA VAL A 272 4.00 -6.02 -22.36
C VAL A 272 3.63 -6.32 -23.81
N MET A 273 4.40 -7.19 -24.47
CA MET A 273 4.14 -7.54 -25.86
C MET A 273 2.81 -8.27 -26.05
N HIS A 274 2.48 -9.17 -25.12
CA HIS A 274 1.21 -9.90 -25.15
C HIS A 274 0.02 -8.96 -24.90
N LEU A 275 0.10 -8.11 -23.89
CA LEU A 275 -0.92 -7.11 -23.59
C LEU A 275 -1.15 -6.14 -24.76
N ARG A 276 -0.09 -5.72 -25.45
CA ARG A 276 -0.19 -4.91 -26.67
C ARG A 276 -0.94 -5.64 -27.79
N ALA A 277 -0.67 -6.94 -27.97
CA ALA A 277 -1.36 -7.75 -28.96
C ALA A 277 -2.86 -7.89 -28.66
N LEU A 278 -3.23 -7.97 -27.37
CA LEU A 278 -4.62 -7.96 -26.91
C LEU A 278 -5.29 -6.58 -27.04
N GLY A 279 -4.52 -5.53 -27.32
CA GLY A 279 -5.03 -4.17 -27.47
C GLY A 279 -5.12 -3.39 -26.16
N VAL A 280 -4.52 -3.88 -25.06
CA VAL A 280 -4.33 -3.10 -23.84
C VAL A 280 -3.43 -1.91 -24.16
N ARG A 281 -3.82 -0.76 -23.63
CA ARG A 281 -3.14 0.50 -23.93
C ARG A 281 -2.38 1.03 -22.73
N LEU A 282 -2.95 0.95 -21.54
CA LEU A 282 -2.40 1.56 -20.34
C LEU A 282 -1.82 0.48 -19.44
N ALA A 283 -0.67 0.78 -18.87
CA ALA A 283 -0.05 -0.09 -17.89
C ALA A 283 0.72 0.69 -16.83
N GLN A 284 0.87 0.05 -15.67
CA GLN A 284 1.71 0.51 -14.58
C GLN A 284 2.50 -0.67 -14.02
N GLY A 285 3.65 -0.42 -13.43
CA GLY A 285 4.46 -1.47 -12.81
C GLY A 285 5.89 -1.02 -12.58
N TYR A 286 6.63 -1.85 -11.84
CA TYR A 286 8.03 -1.58 -11.51
C TYR A 286 8.95 -1.54 -12.74
N VAL A 287 8.50 -2.12 -13.84
CA VAL A 287 9.20 -2.05 -15.14
C VAL A 287 9.29 -0.62 -15.66
N PHE A 288 8.25 0.18 -15.43
CA PHE A 288 8.25 1.57 -15.86
C PHE A 288 8.84 2.48 -14.79
N ALA A 289 8.30 2.41 -13.59
CA ALA A 289 8.85 3.06 -12.40
C ALA A 289 8.22 2.49 -11.12
N PRO A 290 8.96 2.45 -9.99
CA PRO A 290 8.36 2.29 -8.67
C PRO A 290 7.54 3.53 -8.32
N PRO A 291 6.72 3.48 -7.24
CA PRO A 291 6.10 4.68 -6.69
C PRO A 291 7.13 5.76 -6.36
N LEU A 292 7.03 6.92 -6.99
CA LEU A 292 7.96 8.04 -6.88
C LEU A 292 7.48 9.05 -5.84
N PRO A 293 8.36 9.67 -5.05
CA PRO A 293 8.01 10.84 -4.26
C PRO A 293 7.60 12.00 -5.18
N GLY A 294 6.79 12.95 -4.66
CA GLY A 294 6.22 14.03 -5.46
C GLY A 294 7.24 14.80 -6.29
N SER A 295 8.38 15.17 -5.71
CA SER A 295 9.44 15.90 -6.45
C SER A 295 9.94 15.13 -7.67
N SER A 296 10.14 13.83 -7.56
CA SER A 296 10.62 13.00 -8.68
C SER A 296 9.52 12.80 -9.73
N PHE A 297 8.25 12.65 -9.30
CA PHE A 297 7.13 12.56 -10.23
C PHE A 297 6.95 13.87 -11.01
N LEU A 298 7.06 15.02 -10.38
CA LEU A 298 6.95 16.31 -11.05
C LEU A 298 8.07 16.52 -12.08
N GLN A 299 9.30 16.14 -11.76
CA GLN A 299 10.40 16.12 -12.73
C GLN A 299 10.10 15.22 -13.94
N LEU A 300 9.50 14.05 -13.70
CA LEU A 300 9.09 13.15 -14.78
C LEU A 300 8.00 13.79 -15.66
N VAL A 301 6.99 14.45 -15.07
CA VAL A 301 5.93 15.17 -15.80
C VAL A 301 6.52 16.27 -16.67
N GLU A 302 7.48 17.04 -16.16
CA GLU A 302 8.14 18.12 -16.89
C GLU A 302 9.06 17.60 -18.00
N ALA A 303 9.82 16.54 -17.74
CA ALA A 303 10.74 15.95 -18.71
C ALA A 303 10.03 15.31 -19.92
N ILE A 304 8.81 14.83 -19.74
CA ILE A 304 8.00 14.18 -20.79
C ILE A 304 6.91 15.15 -21.31
N ASP A 305 7.09 16.46 -21.18
CA ASP A 305 6.11 17.42 -21.67
C ASP A 305 6.11 17.43 -23.22
N PRO A 306 5.01 16.95 -23.89
CA PRO A 306 4.93 16.94 -25.35
C PRO A 306 4.79 18.35 -25.95
N LEU A 307 4.55 19.37 -25.13
CA LEU A 307 4.47 20.77 -25.55
C LEU A 307 5.84 21.44 -25.66
N GLN A 308 6.88 20.85 -25.09
CA GLN A 308 8.26 21.27 -25.38
C GLN A 308 8.75 20.56 -26.65
N PRO A 309 9.03 21.28 -27.75
CA PRO A 309 9.65 20.65 -28.92
C PRO A 309 10.96 20.00 -28.48
N ALA A 310 11.11 18.70 -28.79
CA ALA A 310 12.34 17.96 -28.54
C ALA A 310 13.52 18.76 -29.15
N GLY A 311 14.36 19.34 -28.28
CA GLY A 311 15.71 19.72 -28.64
C GLY A 311 15.92 21.03 -29.34
N THR A 312 15.72 22.17 -28.66
CA THR A 312 16.41 23.41 -29.07
C THR A 312 17.64 23.69 -28.20
N ASP A 313 17.81 23.04 -27.04
CA ASP A 313 18.84 23.40 -26.06
C ASP A 313 20.12 22.56 -26.13
N ALA A 314 20.08 21.37 -26.76
CA ALA A 314 21.28 20.54 -26.88
C ALA A 314 22.22 20.99 -28.03
N THR A 315 21.67 21.60 -29.08
CA THR A 315 22.44 22.05 -30.25
C THR A 315 23.08 23.43 -30.03
N GLU A 316 22.44 24.29 -29.22
CA GLU A 316 23.02 25.60 -28.88
C GLU A 316 24.16 25.50 -27.85
N ARG A 317 24.11 24.57 -26.90
CA ARG A 317 25.22 24.36 -25.94
C ARG A 317 26.47 23.80 -26.59
N ILE A 318 26.33 23.03 -27.67
CA ILE A 318 27.50 22.53 -28.43
C ILE A 318 28.11 23.64 -29.29
N ARG A 319 27.33 24.63 -29.76
CA ARG A 319 27.83 25.76 -30.53
C ARG A 319 28.43 26.89 -29.69
N ALA A 320 28.09 26.97 -28.40
CA ALA A 320 28.66 27.97 -27.47
C ALA A 320 29.96 27.49 -26.79
N SER A 321 30.36 26.22 -26.99
CA SER A 321 31.59 25.63 -26.46
C SER A 321 32.64 25.28 -27.55
N ALA A 322 32.40 25.69 -28.80
CA ALA A 322 33.34 25.64 -29.91
C ALA A 322 33.72 27.07 -30.35
#